data_c1820a51be4f1de0ea243e656decea8b
#
_entry.id   c1820a51be4f1de0ea243e656decea8b
#
_cell.length_a   1.000
_cell.length_b   1.000
_cell.length_c   1.000
_cell.angle_alpha   90.00
_cell.angle_beta   90.00
_cell.angle_gamma   90.00
#
_symmetry.space_group_name_H-M   'P 1'
#
loop_
_entity.id
_entity.type
_entity.pdbx_description
1 polymer ?
#
loop_
_entity_poly.entity_id
_entity_poly.type
_entity_poly.pdbx_seq_one_letter_code
_entity_poly.pdbx_strand_id
1 'polypeptide(L)'
;MNITVKVRLYALLRDYHPGPDKSKPLSVKIPNGAMVSDLVEVLKLPEGLLRNAFINNAACDLETCLHDSDSISLFPPVSGGK
;
A
#
# COMPACT_ATOMS: atom_id res chain seq x y z
N MET A 1 8.62 -18.52 2.36
CA MET A 1 7.92 -18.03 3.55
C MET A 1 7.18 -16.73 3.24
N ASN A 2 6.08 -16.52 3.92
CA ASN A 2 5.31 -15.28 3.73
C ASN A 2 5.49 -14.37 4.93
N ILE A 3 5.33 -13.08 4.66
CA ILE A 3 5.29 -12.06 5.69
C ILE A 3 3.91 -11.43 5.68
N THR A 4 3.55 -10.78 6.78
CA THR A 4 2.29 -10.06 6.89
C THR A 4 2.59 -8.59 7.11
N VAL A 5 2.00 -7.75 6.28
CA VAL A 5 2.17 -6.30 6.41
C VAL A 5 0.80 -5.66 6.61
N LYS A 6 0.80 -4.48 7.22
CA LYS A 6 -0.42 -3.70 7.38
C LYS A 6 -0.40 -2.56 6.39
N VAL A 7 -1.52 -2.38 5.69
CA VAL A 7 -1.61 -1.39 4.62
C VAL A 7 -2.76 -0.45 4.89
N ARG A 8 -2.49 0.84 4.80
CA ARG A 8 -3.52 1.86 4.87
C ARG A 8 -3.65 2.52 3.51
N LEU A 9 -4.88 2.65 3.06
CA LEU A 9 -5.20 3.29 1.79
C LEU A 9 -5.87 4.62 2.08
N TYR A 10 -5.42 5.66 1.40
CA TYR A 10 -5.89 7.03 1.64
C TYR A 10 -6.61 7.58 0.43
N ALA A 11 -7.54 8.50 0.67
CA ALA A 11 -8.28 9.23 -0.36
C ALA A 11 -8.92 8.24 -1.35
N LEU A 12 -8.71 8.43 -2.65
CA LEU A 12 -9.33 7.60 -3.67
C LEU A 12 -8.95 6.13 -3.58
N LEU A 13 -7.80 5.83 -2.99
CA LEU A 13 -7.38 4.43 -2.87
C LEU A 13 -8.26 3.64 -1.92
N ARG A 14 -9.01 4.30 -1.08
CA ARG A 14 -9.93 3.62 -0.17
C ARG A 14 -10.97 2.79 -0.90
N ASP A 15 -11.30 3.17 -2.12
CA ASP A 15 -12.29 2.43 -2.90
C ASP A 15 -11.82 1.01 -3.22
N TYR A 16 -10.53 0.75 -3.09
CA TYR A 16 -9.97 -0.57 -3.34
C TYR A 16 -9.82 -1.40 -2.09
N HIS A 17 -10.25 -0.87 -0.95
CA HIS A 17 -10.22 -1.59 0.31
C HIS A 17 -11.37 -2.61 0.32
N PRO A 18 -11.08 -3.90 0.51
CA PRO A 18 -12.12 -4.93 0.41
C PRO A 18 -13.03 -5.05 1.63
N GLY A 19 -12.64 -4.46 2.75
CA GLY A 19 -13.40 -4.62 3.98
C GLY A 19 -14.55 -3.65 4.12
N PRO A 20 -15.45 -3.91 5.06
CA PRO A 20 -16.60 -3.03 5.29
C PRO A 20 -16.20 -1.67 5.89
N ASP A 21 -15.11 -1.63 6.63
CA ASP A 21 -14.62 -0.38 7.22
C ASP A 21 -13.33 0.00 6.51
N LYS A 22 -13.43 0.95 5.59
CA LYS A 22 -12.30 1.33 4.75
C LYS A 22 -11.26 2.17 5.47
N SER A 23 -11.54 2.56 6.71
CA SER A 23 -10.57 3.31 7.51
C SER A 23 -9.61 2.39 8.26
N LYS A 24 -9.89 1.10 8.32
CA LYS A 24 -9.05 0.15 9.04
C LYS A 24 -7.89 -0.33 8.17
N PRO A 25 -6.73 -0.59 8.79
CA PRO A 25 -5.62 -1.17 8.02
C PRO A 25 -5.96 -2.55 7.49
N LEU A 26 -5.43 -2.86 6.31
CA LEU A 26 -5.53 -4.19 5.74
C LEU A 26 -4.34 -5.01 6.20
N SER A 27 -4.57 -6.27 6.56
CA SER A 27 -3.49 -7.22 6.77
C SER A 27 -3.30 -8.01 5.49
N VAL A 28 -2.12 -7.94 4.90
CA VAL A 28 -1.83 -8.57 3.62
C VAL A 28 -0.68 -9.55 3.78
N LYS A 29 -0.86 -10.77 3.30
CA LYS A 29 0.22 -11.76 3.25
C LYS A 29 0.89 -11.70 1.89
N ILE A 30 2.20 -11.57 1.92
CA ILE A 30 2.99 -11.52 0.68
C ILE A 30 4.26 -12.34 0.89
N PRO A 31 4.92 -12.76 -0.18
CA PRO A 31 6.16 -13.51 -0.04
C PRO A 31 7.24 -12.67 0.63
N ASN A 32 8.09 -13.32 1.40
CA ASN A 32 9.24 -12.66 2.00
C ASN A 32 10.15 -12.14 0.88
N GLY A 33 10.53 -10.87 0.97
CA GLY A 33 11.34 -10.25 -0.07
C GLY A 33 10.54 -9.49 -1.11
N ALA A 34 9.22 -9.51 -0.99
CA ALA A 34 8.37 -8.76 -1.92
C ALA A 34 8.62 -7.26 -1.79
N MET A 35 8.38 -6.54 -2.87
CA MET A 35 8.54 -5.10 -2.91
C MET A 35 7.18 -4.41 -2.86
N VAL A 36 7.22 -3.09 -2.67
CA VAL A 36 5.98 -2.30 -2.67
C VAL A 36 5.20 -2.52 -3.97
N SER A 37 5.89 -2.63 -5.10
CA SER A 37 5.23 -2.88 -6.38
C SER A 37 4.45 -4.19 -6.37
N ASP A 38 4.97 -5.22 -5.70
CA ASP A 38 4.25 -6.49 -5.59
C ASP A 38 2.98 -6.33 -4.76
N LEU A 39 3.07 -5.52 -3.71
CA LEU A 39 1.90 -5.23 -2.88
C LEU A 39 0.82 -4.53 -3.68
N VAL A 40 1.21 -3.56 -4.51
CA VAL A 40 0.27 -2.82 -5.35
C VAL A 40 -0.46 -3.79 -6.29
N GLU A 41 0.25 -4.77 -6.84
CA GLU A 41 -0.36 -5.77 -7.70
C GLU A 41 -1.34 -6.65 -6.95
N VAL A 42 -0.97 -7.07 -5.74
CA VAL A 42 -1.85 -7.90 -4.92
C VAL A 42 -3.15 -7.18 -4.60
N LEU A 43 -3.05 -5.87 -4.34
CA LEU A 43 -4.22 -5.05 -4.02
C LEU A 43 -4.99 -4.65 -5.28
N LYS A 44 -4.46 -4.95 -6.46
CA LYS A 44 -5.09 -4.63 -7.74
C LYS A 44 -5.35 -3.13 -7.91
N LEU A 45 -4.41 -2.34 -7.42
CA LEU A 45 -4.51 -0.89 -7.59
C LEU A 45 -4.13 -0.52 -9.02
N PRO A 46 -4.92 0.34 -9.68
CA PRO A 46 -4.60 0.77 -11.04
C PRO A 46 -3.28 1.52 -11.08
N GLU A 47 -2.55 1.30 -12.15
CA GLU A 47 -1.34 2.05 -12.42
C GLU A 47 -1.67 3.53 -12.52
N GLY A 48 -0.86 4.36 -11.90
CA GLY A 48 -1.09 5.80 -11.93
C GLY A 48 -1.91 6.32 -10.77
N LEU A 49 -2.56 5.45 -10.01
CA LEU A 49 -3.31 5.90 -8.84
C LEU A 49 -2.46 5.93 -7.57
N LEU A 50 -1.25 5.39 -7.64
CA LEU A 50 -0.35 5.45 -6.50
C LEU A 50 0.74 6.49 -6.77
N ARG A 51 0.82 7.49 -5.93
CA ARG A 51 1.83 8.53 -6.06
C ARG A 51 2.92 8.39 -5.01
N ASN A 52 2.52 8.21 -3.76
CA ASN A 52 3.46 8.16 -2.65
C ASN A 52 3.22 6.92 -1.81
N ALA A 53 4.28 6.35 -1.31
CA ALA A 53 4.19 5.23 -0.37
C ALA A 53 5.13 5.51 0.80
N PHE A 54 4.70 5.11 1.97
CA PHE A 54 5.49 5.25 3.19
C PHE A 54 5.53 3.91 3.91
N ILE A 55 6.68 3.56 4.42
CA ILE A 55 6.84 2.38 5.28
C ILE A 55 7.26 2.87 6.64
N ASN A 56 6.44 2.58 7.66
CA ASN A 56 6.74 3.00 9.03
C ASN A 56 7.03 4.50 9.11
N ASN A 57 6.24 5.29 8.37
CA ASN A 57 6.32 6.75 8.32
C ASN A 57 7.54 7.30 7.58
N ALA A 58 8.27 6.45 6.86
CA ALA A 58 9.39 6.89 6.05
C ALA A 58 9.03 6.75 4.57
N ALA A 59 9.29 7.78 3.79
CA ALA A 59 9.00 7.74 2.36
C ALA A 59 9.79 6.61 1.69
N CYS A 60 9.14 5.92 0.76
CA CYS A 60 9.77 4.84 0.04
C CYS A 60 9.29 4.84 -1.40
N ASP A 61 9.89 3.99 -2.23
CA ASP A 61 9.47 3.85 -3.62
C ASP A 61 8.96 2.45 -3.89
N LEU A 62 8.58 2.19 -5.13
CA LEU A 62 7.97 0.91 -5.50
C LEU A 62 8.96 -0.25 -5.43
N GLU A 63 10.24 0.04 -5.43
CA GLU A 63 11.27 -1.00 -5.40
C GLU A 63 11.77 -1.32 -4.00
N THR A 64 11.21 -0.68 -3.00
CA THR A 64 11.59 -0.92 -1.62
C THR A 64 11.06 -2.28 -1.16
N CYS A 65 11.93 -3.09 -0.57
CA CYS A 65 11.54 -4.41 -0.06
C CYS A 65 10.76 -4.28 1.23
N LEU A 66 9.79 -5.16 1.39
CA LEU A 66 8.92 -5.18 2.57
C LEU A 66 9.41 -6.21 3.58
N HIS A 67 9.14 -5.97 4.84
CA HIS A 67 9.49 -6.87 5.92
C HIS A 67 8.27 -7.18 6.76
N ASP A 68 8.31 -8.27 7.48
CA ASP A 68 7.19 -8.67 8.33
C ASP A 68 6.84 -7.55 9.31
N SER A 69 5.56 -7.33 9.50
CA SER A 69 5.01 -6.33 10.41
C SER A 69 5.21 -4.89 9.98
N ASP A 70 5.65 -4.65 8.73
CA ASP A 70 5.74 -3.28 8.22
C ASP A 70 4.36 -2.66 8.13
N SER A 71 4.30 -1.36 8.40
CA SER A 71 3.10 -0.54 8.19
C SER A 71 3.30 0.30 6.95
N ILE A 72 2.47 0.05 5.95
CA ILE A 72 2.59 0.75 4.66
C ILE A 72 1.41 1.70 4.51
N SER A 73 1.70 2.94 4.11
CA SER A 73 0.68 3.94 3.81
C SER A 73 0.77 4.29 2.34
N LEU A 74 -0.33 4.17 1.62
CA LEU A 74 -0.37 4.44 0.18
C LEU A 74 -1.27 5.63 -0.10
N PHE A 75 -0.77 6.57 -0.89
CA PHE A 75 -1.45 7.80 -1.22
C PHE A 75 -1.58 7.96 -2.73
N PRO A 76 -2.76 8.38 -3.22
CA PRO A 76 -2.93 8.66 -4.64
C PRO A 76 -2.28 10.00 -5.01
N PRO A 77 -2.14 10.27 -6.31
CA PRO A 77 -1.67 11.58 -6.72
C PRO A 77 -2.66 12.67 -6.31
N VAL A 78 -2.13 13.84 -6.03
CA VAL A 78 -2.96 15.00 -5.72
C VAL A 78 -3.73 15.40 -6.97
N SER A 79 -5.04 15.48 -6.87
CA SER A 79 -5.85 15.90 -8.01
C SER A 79 -6.16 17.38 -7.90
N GLY A 80 -6.40 17.99 -9.03
CA GLY A 80 -6.76 19.38 -9.06
C GLY A 80 -5.57 20.30 -8.90
N GLY A 81 -4.63 19.82 -8.99
CA GLY A 81 -3.47 20.61 -8.96
C GLY A 81 -3.46 21.76 -8.02
N LYS A 82 -4.15 21.46 -8.52
CA LYS A 82 -3.74 22.00 -8.28
C LYS A 82 -3.33 22.06 -7.88
#